data_e389b964dac123866ca74b9ce6775a16
#
_entry.id   e389b964dac123866ca74b9ce6775a16
#
_cell.length_a   1.000
_cell.length_b   1.000
_cell.length_c   1.000
_cell.angle_alpha   90.00
_cell.angle_beta   90.00
_cell.angle_gamma   90.00
#
_symmetry.space_group_name_H-M   'P 1'
#
loop_
_entity.id
_entity.type
_entity.pdbx_description
1 polymer ?
#
loop_
_entity_poly.entity_id
_entity_poly.type
_entity_poly.pdbx_seq_one_letter_code
_entity_poly.pdbx_strand_id
1 'polypeptide(L)'
;GPWYPLSWPAPEVGWTISPDHLRQGYATEAAVAAVRYVLETLHWPQVIHVIMEGNEASFAVARKIGSRLIREQQGLPGVTDQKVFIYGQSANGGPATLPD
;
A
#
# COMPACT_ATOMS: atom_id res chain seq x y z
N GLY A 1 10.96 11.92 -8.25
CA GLY A 1 9.86 10.96 -8.34
C GLY A 1 9.98 9.87 -7.28
N PRO A 2 9.01 8.98 -7.17
CA PRO A 2 9.07 7.93 -6.17
C PRO A 2 10.23 6.98 -6.46
N TRP A 3 10.93 6.60 -5.40
CA TRP A 3 12.00 5.61 -5.50
C TRP A 3 11.55 4.29 -4.89
N TYR A 4 11.85 3.19 -5.56
CA TYR A 4 11.60 1.86 -5.04
C TYR A 4 12.59 0.87 -5.66
N PRO A 5 12.90 -0.26 -4.98
CA PRO A 5 13.81 -1.27 -5.53
C PRO A 5 13.28 -1.86 -6.84
N LEU A 6 14.18 -2.32 -7.69
CA LEU A 6 13.80 -2.95 -8.97
C LEU A 6 12.87 -4.16 -8.77
N SER A 7 12.96 -4.83 -7.63
CA SER A 7 12.09 -5.95 -7.29
C SER A 7 10.71 -5.53 -6.82
N TRP A 8 10.49 -4.24 -6.59
CA TRP A 8 9.22 -3.71 -6.11
C TRP A 8 8.21 -3.73 -7.24
N PRO A 9 6.98 -4.23 -7.01
CA PRO A 9 6.03 -4.46 -8.12
C PRO A 9 5.47 -3.18 -8.76
N ALA A 10 5.44 -2.05 -8.04
CA ALA A 10 4.89 -0.80 -8.56
C ALA A 10 5.20 0.33 -7.56
N PRO A 11 4.99 1.61 -7.93
CA PRO A 11 5.13 2.71 -6.98
C PRO A 11 4.20 2.52 -5.78
N GLU A 12 4.75 2.72 -4.60
CA GLU A 12 4.08 2.40 -3.35
C GLU A 12 3.92 3.61 -2.45
N VAL A 13 2.77 3.66 -1.74
CA VAL A 13 2.60 4.49 -0.55
C VAL A 13 2.50 3.54 0.64
N GLY A 14 3.48 3.64 1.54
CA GLY A 14 3.52 2.85 2.75
C GLY A 14 3.27 3.71 3.98
N TRP A 15 3.09 3.06 5.11
CA TRP A 15 2.93 3.72 6.41
C TRP A 15 3.50 2.84 7.50
N THR A 16 3.87 3.48 8.61
CA THR A 16 4.29 2.79 9.81
C THR A 16 3.21 3.00 10.86
N ILE A 17 2.72 1.89 11.44
CA ILE A 17 1.67 1.94 12.44
C ILE A 17 2.21 1.41 13.75
N SER A 18 2.10 2.25 14.80
CA SER A 18 2.37 1.83 16.17
C SER A 18 1.32 0.81 16.60
N PRO A 19 1.65 -0.16 17.45
CA PRO A 19 0.64 -1.05 18.03
C PRO A 19 -0.37 -0.33 18.94
N ASP A 20 -0.15 0.93 19.24
CA ASP A 20 -1.07 1.75 20.03
C ASP A 20 -2.30 2.08 19.21
N HIS A 21 -3.46 1.63 19.69
CA HIS A 21 -4.75 1.85 19.00
C HIS A 21 -5.08 3.33 18.78
N LEU A 22 -4.59 4.21 19.66
CA LEU A 22 -4.85 5.64 19.55
C LEU A 22 -4.21 6.25 18.30
N ARG A 23 -3.18 5.60 17.75
CA ARG A 23 -2.46 6.10 16.58
C ARG A 23 -2.99 5.56 15.25
N GLN A 24 -3.91 4.60 15.30
CA GLN A 24 -4.50 4.05 14.08
C GLN A 24 -5.31 5.09 13.30
N GLY A 25 -6.00 5.98 14.00
CA GLY A 25 -6.73 7.07 13.35
C GLY A 25 -5.82 8.01 12.60
N TYR A 26 -4.69 8.37 13.20
CA TYR A 26 -3.69 9.21 12.56
C TYR A 26 -3.06 8.52 11.35
N ALA A 27 -2.76 7.23 11.46
CA ALA A 27 -2.19 6.48 10.34
C ALA A 27 -3.17 6.43 9.16
N THR A 28 -4.45 6.21 9.42
CA THR A 28 -5.48 6.19 8.39
C THR A 28 -5.60 7.57 7.72
N GLU A 29 -5.63 8.63 8.52
CA GLU A 29 -5.73 10.00 8.02
C GLU A 29 -4.53 10.37 7.16
N ALA A 30 -3.32 10.03 7.63
CA ALA A 30 -2.09 10.28 6.88
C ALA A 30 -2.05 9.47 5.59
N ALA A 31 -2.52 8.22 5.62
CA ALA A 31 -2.56 7.38 4.42
C ALA A 31 -3.54 7.92 3.39
N VAL A 32 -4.71 8.38 3.82
CA VAL A 32 -5.69 9.03 2.92
C VAL A 32 -5.06 10.24 2.25
N ALA A 33 -4.39 11.11 3.03
CA ALA A 33 -3.77 12.31 2.50
C ALA A 33 -2.67 11.97 1.50
N ALA A 34 -1.83 10.97 1.81
CA ALA A 34 -0.73 10.57 0.94
C ALA A 34 -1.26 9.97 -0.37
N VAL A 35 -2.28 9.11 -0.30
CA VAL A 35 -2.87 8.50 -1.50
C VAL A 35 -3.50 9.58 -2.38
N ARG A 36 -4.26 10.49 -1.78
CA ARG A 36 -4.83 11.61 -2.53
C ARG A 36 -3.76 12.44 -3.22
N TYR A 37 -2.69 12.73 -2.51
CA TYR A 37 -1.59 13.52 -3.07
C TYR A 37 -0.99 12.86 -4.30
N VAL A 38 -0.67 11.56 -4.23
CA VAL A 38 -0.04 10.88 -5.36
C VAL A 38 -1.00 10.70 -6.53
N LEU A 39 -2.28 10.47 -6.28
CA LEU A 39 -3.26 10.27 -7.36
C LEU A 39 -3.73 11.60 -7.95
N GLU A 40 -3.99 12.61 -7.13
CA GLU A 40 -4.59 13.86 -7.58
C GLU A 40 -3.56 14.93 -7.95
N THR A 41 -2.45 15.01 -7.23
CA THR A 41 -1.42 16.03 -7.44
C THR A 41 -0.29 15.54 -8.30
N LEU A 42 0.23 14.34 -8.03
CA LEU A 42 1.30 13.76 -8.84
C LEU A 42 0.79 12.98 -10.05
N HIS A 43 -0.52 12.79 -10.13
CA HIS A 43 -1.17 12.10 -11.26
C HIS A 43 -0.66 10.68 -11.49
N TRP A 44 -0.34 9.95 -10.43
CA TRP A 44 -0.05 8.53 -10.57
C TRP A 44 -1.33 7.81 -11.04
N PRO A 45 -1.22 6.87 -11.99
CA PRO A 45 -2.40 6.12 -12.43
C PRO A 45 -2.93 5.16 -11.37
N GLN A 46 -2.07 4.72 -10.46
CA GLN A 46 -2.43 3.83 -9.37
C GLN A 46 -1.37 3.88 -8.28
N VAL A 47 -1.71 3.31 -7.13
CA VAL A 47 -0.80 3.20 -6.00
C VAL A 47 -0.99 1.84 -5.36
N ILE A 48 0.10 1.25 -4.85
CA ILE A 48 0.02 -0.02 -4.12
C ILE A 48 0.59 0.13 -2.71
N HIS A 49 0.25 -0.85 -1.87
CA HIS A 49 0.75 -0.96 -0.50
C HIS A 49 1.18 -2.40 -0.28
N VAL A 50 2.42 -2.62 0.12
CA VAL A 50 2.93 -3.97 0.40
C VAL A 50 2.88 -4.19 1.90
N ILE A 51 2.14 -5.20 2.34
CA ILE A 51 1.89 -5.46 3.75
C ILE A 51 2.37 -6.86 4.09
N MET A 52 3.17 -6.96 5.15
CA MET A 52 3.67 -8.25 5.62
C MET A 52 2.56 -9.04 6.31
N GLU A 53 2.64 -10.37 6.20
CA GLU A 53 1.77 -11.26 6.94
C GLU A 53 1.83 -10.94 8.43
N GLY A 54 0.66 -10.92 9.08
CA GLY A 54 0.55 -10.63 10.51
C GLY A 54 0.38 -9.16 10.88
N ASN A 55 0.56 -8.25 9.93
CA ASN A 55 0.43 -6.82 10.20
C ASN A 55 -1.04 -6.38 10.05
N GLU A 56 -1.86 -6.80 11.00
CA GLU A 56 -3.31 -6.57 10.96
C GLU A 56 -3.68 -5.08 10.95
N ALA A 57 -2.91 -4.26 11.65
CA ALA A 57 -3.18 -2.82 11.69
C ALA A 57 -3.03 -2.19 10.29
N SER A 58 -2.03 -2.61 9.53
CA SER A 58 -1.84 -2.12 8.15
C SER A 58 -2.93 -2.60 7.22
N PHE A 59 -3.40 -3.85 7.38
CA PHE A 59 -4.55 -4.33 6.60
C PHE A 59 -5.78 -3.48 6.86
N ALA A 60 -6.03 -3.14 8.13
CA ALA A 60 -7.18 -2.31 8.49
C ALA A 60 -7.10 -0.93 7.84
N VAL A 61 -5.92 -0.31 7.85
CA VAL A 61 -5.72 0.99 7.18
C VAL A 61 -5.95 0.88 5.69
N ALA A 62 -5.37 -0.15 5.03
CA ALA A 62 -5.54 -0.34 3.59
C ALA A 62 -7.02 -0.43 3.21
N ARG A 63 -7.81 -1.20 3.97
CA ARG A 63 -9.24 -1.34 3.72
C ARG A 63 -10.00 -0.03 3.95
N LYS A 64 -9.65 0.71 5.01
CA LYS A 64 -10.33 1.96 5.34
C LYS A 64 -10.11 3.06 4.31
N ILE A 65 -8.96 3.06 3.65
CA ILE A 65 -8.67 4.05 2.61
C ILE A 65 -9.18 3.63 1.23
N GLY A 66 -9.84 2.49 1.15
CA GLY A 66 -10.46 2.04 -0.10
C GLY A 66 -9.58 1.19 -0.99
N SER A 67 -8.40 0.82 -0.53
CA SER A 67 -7.53 -0.09 -1.29
C SER A 67 -8.04 -1.53 -1.16
N ARG A 68 -7.75 -2.34 -2.17
CA ARG A 68 -8.20 -3.73 -2.26
C ARG A 68 -7.03 -4.66 -2.44
N LEU A 69 -7.17 -5.89 -1.96
CA LEU A 69 -6.17 -6.92 -2.17
C LEU A 69 -6.07 -7.24 -3.66
N ILE A 70 -4.84 -7.17 -4.19
CA ILE A 70 -4.56 -7.46 -5.60
C ILE A 70 -3.87 -8.81 -5.74
N ARG A 71 -2.91 -9.09 -4.85
CA ARG A 71 -2.08 -10.28 -4.96
C ARG A 71 -1.53 -10.68 -3.59
N GLU A 72 -1.44 -12.00 -3.37
CA GLU A 72 -0.64 -12.56 -2.29
C GLU A 72 0.56 -13.23 -2.94
N GLN A 73 1.75 -13.05 -2.37
CA GLN A 73 2.91 -13.74 -2.91
C GLN A 73 3.88 -14.11 -1.79
N GLN A 74 4.64 -15.18 -2.03
CA GLN A 74 5.63 -15.65 -1.08
C GLN A 74 6.93 -14.88 -1.32
N GLY A 75 7.14 -13.86 -0.51
CA GLY A 75 8.36 -13.07 -0.57
C GLY A 75 8.37 -11.97 -1.62
N LEU A 76 9.37 -11.11 -1.49
CA LEU A 76 9.73 -10.10 -2.48
C LEU A 76 11.24 -10.26 -2.70
N PRO A 77 11.69 -10.60 -3.91
CA PRO A 77 13.11 -10.80 -4.17
C PRO A 77 13.96 -9.61 -3.73
N GLY A 78 15.00 -9.89 -2.94
CA GLY A 78 15.88 -8.84 -2.42
C GLY A 78 15.34 -8.07 -1.22
N VAL A 79 14.12 -8.34 -0.77
CA VAL A 79 13.49 -7.62 0.33
C VAL A 79 13.13 -8.54 1.48
N THR A 80 12.34 -9.58 1.24
CA THR A 80 11.91 -10.50 2.29
C THR A 80 11.54 -11.85 1.71
N ASP A 81 11.64 -12.89 2.54
CA ASP A 81 11.15 -14.23 2.22
C ASP A 81 9.73 -14.45 2.76
N GLN A 82 9.23 -13.54 3.59
CA GLN A 82 7.93 -13.68 4.20
C GLN A 82 6.82 -13.44 3.18
N LYS A 83 5.67 -14.05 3.45
CA LYS A 83 4.49 -13.82 2.63
C LYS A 83 4.07 -12.36 2.71
N VAL A 84 3.78 -11.77 1.56
CA VAL A 84 3.32 -10.38 1.48
C VAL A 84 1.97 -10.31 0.80
N PHE A 85 1.23 -9.26 1.14
CA PHE A 85 -0.09 -8.97 0.58
C PHE A 85 0.00 -7.61 -0.08
N ILE A 86 -0.35 -7.55 -1.36
CA ILE A 86 -0.28 -6.31 -2.11
C ILE A 86 -1.70 -5.78 -2.29
N TYR A 87 -1.95 -4.63 -1.69
CA TYR A 87 -3.19 -3.89 -1.82
C TYR A 87 -2.97 -2.71 -2.75
N GLY A 88 -4.04 -2.18 -3.29
CA GLY A 88 -3.91 -0.98 -4.12
C GLY A 88 -5.22 -0.41 -4.59
N GLN A 89 -5.11 0.72 -5.28
CA GLN A 89 -6.25 1.38 -5.89
C GLN A 89 -5.77 2.21 -7.08
N SER A 90 -6.67 2.43 -8.02
CA SER A 90 -6.41 3.24 -9.22
C SER A 90 -7.04 4.61 -9.10
N ALA A 91 -6.48 5.56 -9.85
CA ALA A 91 -7.02 6.91 -9.92
C ALA A 91 -8.45 6.95 -10.45
N ASN A 92 -8.84 5.97 -11.27
CA ASN A 92 -10.19 5.89 -11.83
C ASN A 92 -11.19 5.18 -10.92
N GLY A 93 -10.80 4.83 -9.70
CA GLY A 93 -11.68 4.15 -8.74
C GLY A 93 -11.73 2.64 -8.89
N GLY A 94 -11.08 2.07 -9.90
CA GLY A 94 -11.02 0.63 -10.09
C GLY A 94 -9.85 -0.02 -9.35
N PRO A 95 -9.66 -1.34 -9.54
CA PRO A 95 -8.53 -2.03 -8.93
C PRO A 95 -7.22 -1.63 -9.61
N ALA A 96 -6.15 -1.59 -8.83
CA ALA A 96 -4.81 -1.45 -9.38
C ALA A 96 -4.41 -2.77 -10.06
N THR A 97 -3.49 -2.69 -11.02
CA THR A 97 -2.98 -3.87 -11.72
C THR A 97 -1.47 -3.96 -11.54
N LEU A 98 -0.95 -5.18 -11.51
CA LEU A 98 0.47 -5.42 -11.37
C LEU A 98 1.02 -6.04 -12.64
N PRO A 99 2.29 -5.76 -12.98
CA PRO A 99 2.93 -6.46 -14.09
C PRO A 99 3.03 -7.95 -13.78
N ASP A 100 2.95 -8.76 -14.81
CA ASP A 100 3.07 -10.21 -14.69
C ASP A 100 4.48 -10.65 -14.31
#